data_898b3ddaa06d20be395febd8c9fc76b0
#
_entry.id   898b3ddaa06d20be395febd8c9fc76b0
#
_cell.length_a   1.000
_cell.length_b   1.000
_cell.length_c   1.000
_cell.angle_alpha   90.00
_cell.angle_beta   90.00
_cell.angle_gamma   90.00
#
_symmetry.space_group_name_H-M   'P 1'
#
loop_
_entity.id
_entity.type
_entity.pdbx_description
1 polymer ?
#
loop_
_entity_poly.entity_id
_entity_poly.type
_entity_poly.pdbx_seq_one_letter_code
_entity_poly.pdbx_strand_id
1 'polypeptide(L)'
;DEKSFADDVAVDAEGNAYVTDVKGNKIWKVGVEGKLISIIRNPLFSAKEWYKNLVGLNGIVYHPDGFLIVIHTFSGNLFKIDLTKGEEVKIIKVKRGTLSFGDGLELLSPTKLVVAGNPSGRLVESSDGWNTASVVGTFSGPKHRLATAATVKEGKVYLNHMVGIGYPKKKHAIVEAVF
;
A
#
# COMPACT_ATOMS: atom_id res chain seq x y z
N ASP A 1 -3.75 26.40 -2.37
CA ASP A 1 -4.39 25.17 -2.88
C ASP A 1 -3.36 24.04 -2.89
N GLU A 2 -3.48 23.10 -1.94
CA GLU A 2 -2.58 21.96 -1.82
C GLU A 2 -2.91 20.96 -2.94
N LYS A 3 -1.89 20.56 -3.73
CA LYS A 3 -2.07 19.52 -4.75
C LYS A 3 -2.37 18.20 -4.05
N SER A 4 -3.47 17.57 -4.40
CA SER A 4 -3.94 16.29 -3.85
C SER A 4 -4.26 15.31 -4.98
N PHE A 5 -4.00 14.03 -4.72
CA PHE A 5 -4.37 12.94 -5.61
C PHE A 5 -4.73 11.72 -4.77
N ALA A 6 -6.04 11.48 -4.60
CA ALA A 6 -6.55 10.29 -3.91
C ALA A 6 -6.18 9.03 -4.72
N ASP A 7 -5.73 8.00 -4.03
CA ASP A 7 -5.26 6.78 -4.68
C ASP A 7 -5.96 5.54 -4.16
N ASP A 8 -5.61 5.04 -2.99
CA ASP A 8 -6.12 3.78 -2.46
C ASP A 8 -6.94 3.99 -1.19
N VAL A 9 -7.75 3.00 -0.81
CA VAL A 9 -8.68 3.09 0.33
C VAL A 9 -8.70 1.80 1.14
N ALA A 10 -8.63 1.94 2.47
CA ALA A 10 -8.93 0.89 3.43
C ALA A 10 -10.12 1.30 4.31
N VAL A 11 -10.86 0.32 4.82
CA VAL A 11 -12.02 0.56 5.69
C VAL A 11 -11.79 -0.15 7.02
N ASP A 12 -12.01 0.56 8.14
CA ASP A 12 -11.91 -0.02 9.48
C ASP A 12 -13.17 -0.80 9.88
N ALA A 13 -13.13 -1.40 11.07
CA ALA A 13 -14.25 -2.21 11.60
C ALA A 13 -15.53 -1.38 11.85
N GLU A 14 -15.40 -0.07 12.08
CA GLU A 14 -16.52 0.86 12.27
C GLU A 14 -17.06 1.40 10.93
N GLY A 15 -16.44 1.06 9.79
CA GLY A 15 -16.84 1.50 8.47
C GLY A 15 -16.26 2.86 8.05
N ASN A 16 -15.30 3.42 8.79
CA ASN A 16 -14.60 4.62 8.35
C ASN A 16 -13.60 4.27 7.25
N ALA A 17 -13.55 5.10 6.21
CA ALA A 17 -12.61 4.97 5.11
C ALA A 17 -11.33 5.80 5.34
N TYR A 18 -10.19 5.21 5.03
CA TYR A 18 -8.88 5.86 5.06
C TYR A 18 -8.34 5.90 3.64
N VAL A 19 -8.20 7.11 3.08
CA VAL A 19 -7.82 7.32 1.68
C VAL A 19 -6.43 7.94 1.62
N THR A 20 -5.51 7.29 0.90
CA THR A 20 -4.16 7.82 0.70
C THR A 20 -4.12 8.96 -0.31
N ASP A 21 -3.21 9.91 -0.08
CA ASP A 21 -2.90 11.01 -0.99
C ASP A 21 -1.47 10.91 -1.49
N VAL A 22 -1.32 10.51 -2.74
CA VAL A 22 -0.02 10.33 -3.40
C VAL A 22 0.77 11.63 -3.50
N LYS A 23 0.11 12.78 -3.67
CA LYS A 23 0.75 14.08 -3.85
C LYS A 23 0.94 14.83 -2.53
N GLY A 24 -0.02 14.71 -1.62
CA GLY A 24 0.00 15.43 -0.35
C GLY A 24 0.67 14.67 0.78
N ASN A 25 1.09 13.42 0.59
CA ASN A 25 1.66 12.55 1.63
C ASN A 25 0.87 12.61 2.94
N LYS A 26 -0.44 12.41 2.83
CA LYS A 26 -1.40 12.43 3.92
C LYS A 26 -2.47 11.36 3.70
N ILE A 27 -3.27 11.11 4.72
CA ILE A 27 -4.40 10.17 4.64
C ILE A 27 -5.63 10.90 5.13
N TRP A 28 -6.71 10.86 4.35
CA TRP A 28 -8.01 11.35 4.78
C TRP A 28 -8.77 10.25 5.51
N LYS A 29 -9.32 10.57 6.69
CA LYS A 29 -10.30 9.72 7.37
C LYS A 29 -11.69 10.25 7.08
N VAL A 30 -12.51 9.42 6.45
CA VAL A 30 -13.88 9.73 6.04
C VAL A 30 -14.83 8.81 6.80
N GLY A 31 -15.84 9.35 7.45
CA GLY A 31 -16.83 8.57 8.19
C GLY A 31 -17.86 7.91 7.28
N VAL A 32 -18.66 7.02 7.85
CA VAL A 32 -19.72 6.26 7.16
C VAL A 32 -20.74 7.15 6.43
N GLU A 33 -20.93 8.39 6.91
CA GLU A 33 -21.81 9.38 6.28
C GLU A 33 -21.13 10.15 5.12
N GLY A 34 -19.92 9.73 4.71
CA GLY A 34 -19.15 10.42 3.66
C GLY A 34 -18.54 11.75 4.09
N LYS A 35 -18.55 12.10 5.38
CA LYS A 35 -17.97 13.34 5.90
C LYS A 35 -16.50 13.14 6.28
N LEU A 36 -15.66 14.12 5.93
CA LEU A 36 -14.28 14.16 6.39
C LEU A 36 -14.26 14.31 7.92
N ILE A 37 -13.63 13.35 8.60
CA ILE A 37 -13.44 13.34 10.06
C ILE A 37 -12.13 14.02 10.42
N SER A 38 -11.03 13.58 9.82
CA SER A 38 -9.67 14.07 10.10
C SER A 38 -8.74 13.86 8.90
N ILE A 39 -7.54 14.46 9.00
CA ILE A 39 -6.44 14.24 8.05
C ILE A 39 -5.23 13.80 8.86
N ILE A 40 -4.76 12.58 8.64
CA ILE A 40 -3.54 12.06 9.25
C ILE A 40 -2.34 12.61 8.47
N ARG A 41 -1.49 13.37 9.16
CA ARG A 41 -0.24 13.92 8.64
C ARG A 41 0.90 13.52 9.56
N ASN A 42 2.01 13.10 8.97
CA ASN A 42 3.21 12.78 9.74
C ASN A 42 4.46 13.12 8.91
N PRO A 43 5.50 13.72 9.50
CA PRO A 43 6.76 13.98 8.78
C PRO A 43 7.42 12.72 8.20
N LEU A 44 7.19 11.55 8.78
CA LEU A 44 7.71 10.27 8.28
C LEU A 44 7.16 9.89 6.89
N PHE A 45 5.99 10.40 6.51
CA PHE A 45 5.38 10.12 5.20
C PHE A 45 6.13 10.76 4.04
N SER A 46 7.01 11.72 4.31
CA SER A 46 7.82 12.36 3.28
C SER A 46 9.25 11.80 3.30
N ALA A 47 9.71 11.37 2.14
CA ALA A 47 11.10 10.98 1.97
C ALA A 47 12.03 12.21 2.00
N LYS A 48 13.27 12.02 2.49
CA LYS A 48 14.27 13.10 2.53
C LYS A 48 14.62 13.62 1.13
N GLU A 49 14.72 12.71 0.19
CA GLU A 49 15.01 13.02 -1.21
C GLU A 49 13.73 13.47 -1.91
N TRP A 50 13.70 14.72 -2.34
CA TRP A 50 12.52 15.36 -2.92
C TRP A 50 11.88 14.57 -4.08
N TYR A 51 12.70 13.95 -4.94
CA TYR A 51 12.24 13.20 -6.10
C TYR A 51 11.48 11.92 -5.70
N LYS A 52 11.73 11.37 -4.53
CA LYS A 52 10.97 10.22 -4.01
C LYS A 52 9.54 10.60 -3.62
N ASN A 53 9.27 11.88 -3.37
CA ASN A 53 7.93 12.37 -3.07
C ASN A 53 7.09 12.67 -4.33
N LEU A 54 7.59 12.37 -5.53
CA LEU A 54 6.83 12.49 -6.77
C LEU A 54 5.67 11.48 -6.83
N VAL A 55 5.87 10.28 -6.25
CA VAL A 55 4.83 9.29 -5.97
C VAL A 55 5.01 8.84 -4.52
N GLY A 56 4.16 9.35 -3.66
CA GLY A 56 4.23 9.20 -2.21
C GLY A 56 3.42 8.04 -1.67
N LEU A 57 2.51 8.33 -0.71
CA LEU A 57 1.63 7.32 -0.12
C LEU A 57 0.68 6.77 -1.18
N ASN A 58 0.60 5.42 -1.23
CA ASN A 58 -0.16 4.70 -2.23
C ASN A 58 -0.98 3.61 -1.53
N GLY A 59 -0.73 2.31 -1.77
CA GLY A 59 -1.47 1.21 -1.20
C GLY A 59 -1.65 1.31 0.31
N ILE A 60 -2.84 0.96 0.79
CA ILE A 60 -3.24 0.99 2.20
C ILE A 60 -4.11 -0.21 2.52
N VAL A 61 -3.90 -0.82 3.69
CA VAL A 61 -4.77 -1.87 4.23
C VAL A 61 -5.07 -1.64 5.71
N TYR A 62 -6.26 -2.05 6.15
CA TYR A 62 -6.63 -2.10 7.56
C TYR A 62 -6.31 -3.48 8.12
N HIS A 63 -5.55 -3.52 9.22
CA HIS A 63 -5.22 -4.75 9.93
C HIS A 63 -6.25 -5.04 11.04
N PRO A 64 -6.69 -6.31 11.24
CA PRO A 64 -7.68 -6.65 12.26
C PRO A 64 -7.34 -6.21 13.69
N ASP A 65 -6.05 -6.04 14.00
CA ASP A 65 -5.60 -5.56 15.32
C ASP A 65 -5.71 -4.03 15.49
N GLY A 66 -6.42 -3.32 14.59
CA GLY A 66 -6.75 -1.90 14.76
C GLY A 66 -5.67 -0.92 14.30
N PHE A 67 -4.90 -1.26 13.27
CA PHE A 67 -3.92 -0.36 12.66
C PHE A 67 -3.96 -0.42 11.12
N LEU A 68 -3.42 0.59 10.49
CA LEU A 68 -3.22 0.62 9.04
C LEU A 68 -1.78 0.24 8.69
N ILE A 69 -1.62 -0.42 7.54
CA ILE A 69 -0.31 -0.55 6.87
C ILE A 69 -0.39 0.23 5.56
N VAL A 70 0.58 1.10 5.34
CA VAL A 70 0.62 1.99 4.17
C VAL A 70 2.00 1.93 3.52
N ILE A 71 2.04 1.94 2.19
CA ILE A 71 3.31 2.00 1.45
C ILE A 71 3.53 3.38 0.84
N HIS A 72 4.79 3.82 0.83
CA HIS A 72 5.25 4.97 0.06
C HIS A 72 5.98 4.46 -1.19
N THR A 73 5.43 4.67 -2.36
CA THR A 73 5.84 4.01 -3.60
C THR A 73 7.33 4.17 -3.90
N PHE A 74 7.82 5.38 -4.04
CA PHE A 74 9.20 5.56 -4.51
C PHE A 74 10.26 5.25 -3.46
N SER A 75 9.98 5.45 -2.19
CA SER A 75 10.94 5.08 -1.13
C SER A 75 10.88 3.59 -0.78
N GLY A 76 9.73 2.95 -0.96
CA GLY A 76 9.46 1.58 -0.51
C GLY A 76 9.30 1.47 1.01
N ASN A 77 9.12 2.59 1.71
CA ASN A 77 8.84 2.57 3.14
C ASN A 77 7.45 2.02 3.40
N LEU A 78 7.34 1.11 4.35
CA LEU A 78 6.08 0.70 4.95
C LEU A 78 5.89 1.44 6.28
N PHE A 79 4.66 1.90 6.52
CA PHE A 79 4.26 2.54 7.75
C PHE A 79 3.18 1.71 8.44
N LYS A 80 3.28 1.59 9.76
CA LYS A 80 2.22 1.16 10.66
C LYS A 80 1.62 2.40 11.31
N ILE A 81 0.29 2.55 11.26
CA ILE A 81 -0.44 3.65 11.89
C ILE A 81 -1.41 3.05 12.88
N ASP A 82 -1.10 3.17 14.17
CA ASP A 82 -1.89 2.58 15.26
C ASP A 82 -3.09 3.46 15.58
N LEU A 83 -4.28 3.04 15.14
CA LEU A 83 -5.52 3.78 15.33
C LEU A 83 -6.00 3.76 16.78
N THR A 84 -5.56 2.77 17.58
CA THR A 84 -5.91 2.65 19.00
C THR A 84 -5.06 3.56 19.90
N LYS A 85 -3.95 4.10 19.36
CA LYS A 85 -3.00 4.98 20.05
C LYS A 85 -2.92 6.38 19.45
N GLY A 86 -4.05 6.93 19.04
CA GLY A 86 -4.10 8.29 18.51
C GLY A 86 -3.35 8.47 17.20
N GLU A 87 -3.41 7.48 16.31
CA GLU A 87 -2.80 7.52 14.98
C GLU A 87 -1.26 7.59 15.02
N GLU A 88 -0.65 6.92 16.04
CA GLU A 88 0.82 6.83 16.14
C GLU A 88 1.42 6.18 14.88
N VAL A 89 2.35 6.88 14.22
CA VAL A 89 3.00 6.42 12.99
C VAL A 89 4.39 5.87 13.29
N LYS A 90 4.66 4.65 12.80
CA LYS A 90 5.99 4.00 12.85
C LYS A 90 6.39 3.46 11.49
N ILE A 91 7.70 3.49 11.20
CA ILE A 91 8.25 2.79 10.02
C ILE A 91 8.41 1.31 10.36
N ILE A 92 7.83 0.45 9.54
CA ILE A 92 8.07 -1.00 9.58
C ILE A 92 9.43 -1.26 8.93
N LYS A 93 10.40 -1.78 9.71
CA LYS A 93 11.74 -2.06 9.20
C LYS A 93 11.74 -3.31 8.33
N VAL A 94 11.92 -3.16 7.04
CA VAL A 94 12.06 -4.30 6.10
C VAL A 94 13.50 -4.80 6.14
N LYS A 95 13.72 -6.00 6.69
CA LYS A 95 15.05 -6.60 6.93
C LYS A 95 15.64 -7.25 5.67
N ARG A 96 14.79 -7.77 4.79
CA ARG A 96 15.21 -8.45 3.55
C ARG A 96 14.37 -7.94 2.38
N GLY A 97 15.03 -7.69 1.25
CA GLY A 97 14.43 -7.21 0.02
C GLY A 97 14.16 -5.70 0.04
N THR A 98 13.57 -5.22 -1.02
CA THR A 98 13.13 -3.83 -1.18
C THR A 98 11.69 -3.78 -1.62
N LEU A 99 10.98 -2.76 -1.17
CA LEU A 99 9.59 -2.49 -1.57
C LEU A 99 9.48 -1.23 -2.44
N SER A 100 10.60 -0.68 -2.89
CA SER A 100 10.59 0.45 -3.84
C SER A 100 9.73 0.12 -5.05
N PHE A 101 8.99 1.10 -5.52
CA PHE A 101 7.96 0.97 -6.56
C PHE A 101 6.82 0.00 -6.18
N GLY A 102 6.58 -0.19 -4.87
CA GLY A 102 5.37 -0.82 -4.38
C GLY A 102 4.16 0.10 -4.62
N ASP A 103 3.02 -0.51 -4.92
CA ASP A 103 1.78 0.14 -5.31
C ASP A 103 0.65 -0.37 -4.38
N GLY A 104 -0.35 -1.08 -4.88
CA GLY A 104 -1.42 -1.61 -4.06
C GLY A 104 -1.00 -2.67 -3.05
N LEU A 105 -1.68 -2.70 -1.93
CA LEU A 105 -1.48 -3.63 -0.83
C LEU A 105 -2.70 -4.53 -0.64
N GLU A 106 -2.48 -5.77 -0.17
CA GLU A 106 -3.54 -6.67 0.26
C GLU A 106 -3.06 -7.60 1.36
N LEU A 107 -3.83 -7.75 2.45
CA LEU A 107 -3.53 -8.71 3.50
C LEU A 107 -3.92 -10.12 3.07
N LEU A 108 -2.95 -11.02 2.97
CA LEU A 108 -3.21 -12.46 2.80
C LEU A 108 -3.56 -13.14 4.12
N SER A 109 -2.99 -12.64 5.21
CA SER A 109 -3.29 -13.05 6.59
C SER A 109 -2.82 -11.93 7.55
N PRO A 110 -3.11 -12.00 8.86
CA PRO A 110 -2.61 -11.02 9.82
C PRO A 110 -1.09 -10.87 9.84
N THR A 111 -0.33 -11.86 9.37
CA THR A 111 1.13 -11.82 9.35
C THR A 111 1.73 -11.72 7.94
N LYS A 112 0.90 -11.75 6.89
CA LYS A 112 1.35 -11.74 5.49
C LYS A 112 0.67 -10.67 4.66
N LEU A 113 1.48 -9.87 3.99
CA LEU A 113 1.05 -8.78 3.13
C LEU A 113 1.55 -9.02 1.70
N VAL A 114 0.65 -8.89 0.75
CA VAL A 114 1.00 -8.82 -0.68
C VAL A 114 1.22 -7.37 -1.05
N VAL A 115 2.32 -7.09 -1.71
CA VAL A 115 2.64 -5.77 -2.28
C VAL A 115 2.68 -5.93 -3.80
N ALA A 116 1.70 -5.37 -4.49
CA ALA A 116 1.79 -5.17 -5.93
C ALA A 116 2.89 -4.15 -6.23
N GLY A 117 3.53 -4.22 -7.38
CA GLY A 117 4.56 -3.25 -7.69
C GLY A 117 5.34 -3.59 -8.96
N ASN A 118 6.33 -2.78 -9.24
CA ASN A 118 7.22 -2.92 -10.38
C ASN A 118 8.66 -3.13 -9.87
N PRO A 119 9.36 -4.15 -10.36
CA PRO A 119 9.04 -5.04 -11.50
C PRO A 119 8.19 -6.28 -11.12
N SER A 120 7.90 -6.50 -9.87
CA SER A 120 7.21 -7.74 -9.43
C SER A 120 6.33 -7.52 -8.20
N GLY A 121 5.37 -8.41 -8.00
CA GLY A 121 4.69 -8.58 -6.72
C GLY A 121 5.64 -9.16 -5.66
N ARG A 122 5.42 -8.84 -4.39
CA ARG A 122 6.19 -9.34 -3.26
C ARG A 122 5.26 -9.85 -2.19
N LEU A 123 5.63 -10.98 -1.58
CA LEU A 123 5.03 -11.45 -0.34
C LEU A 123 5.93 -11.01 0.82
N VAL A 124 5.35 -10.28 1.74
CA VAL A 124 6.02 -9.72 2.93
C VAL A 124 5.45 -10.38 4.17
N GLU A 125 6.30 -10.79 5.09
CA GLU A 125 5.89 -11.44 6.34
C GLU A 125 6.46 -10.72 7.56
N SER A 126 5.63 -10.61 8.61
CA SER A 126 6.00 -10.11 9.92
C SER A 126 5.60 -11.12 11.00
N SER A 127 6.46 -11.29 12.02
CA SER A 127 6.22 -12.16 13.17
C SER A 127 6.22 -11.40 14.50
N ASP A 128 6.27 -10.06 14.48
CA ASP A 128 6.44 -9.21 15.66
C ASP A 128 5.41 -8.06 15.71
N GLY A 129 4.20 -8.32 15.17
CA GLY A 129 3.13 -7.32 15.15
C GLY A 129 3.43 -6.13 14.25
N TRP A 130 4.14 -6.37 13.14
CA TRP A 130 4.51 -5.36 12.13
C TRP A 130 5.44 -4.25 12.67
N ASN A 131 6.34 -4.59 13.61
CA ASN A 131 7.48 -3.72 13.94
C ASN A 131 8.62 -3.92 12.92
N THR A 132 8.80 -5.17 12.47
CA THR A 132 9.70 -5.51 11.38
C THR A 132 9.03 -6.45 10.39
N ALA A 133 9.55 -6.51 9.15
CA ALA A 133 9.06 -7.40 8.13
C ALA A 133 10.19 -7.90 7.22
N SER A 134 9.92 -8.92 6.41
CA SER A 134 10.86 -9.43 5.41
C SER A 134 10.12 -9.82 4.15
N VAL A 135 10.71 -9.58 2.98
CA VAL A 135 10.23 -10.16 1.72
C VAL A 135 10.57 -11.64 1.74
N VAL A 136 9.56 -12.49 1.66
CA VAL A 136 9.68 -13.95 1.72
C VAL A 136 9.35 -14.62 0.38
N GLY A 137 8.75 -13.88 -0.55
CA GLY A 137 8.44 -14.36 -1.90
C GLY A 137 8.38 -13.21 -2.90
N THR A 138 8.62 -13.51 -4.17
CA THR A 138 8.48 -12.60 -5.29
C THR A 138 7.79 -13.28 -6.45
N PHE A 139 6.94 -12.53 -7.14
CA PHE A 139 6.24 -12.99 -8.33
C PHE A 139 6.52 -12.05 -9.49
N SER A 140 7.10 -12.55 -10.56
CA SER A 140 7.31 -11.79 -11.79
C SER A 140 6.13 -11.98 -12.73
N GLY A 141 5.36 -10.92 -12.90
CA GLY A 141 4.20 -10.90 -13.80
C GLY A 141 4.58 -10.85 -15.29
N PRO A 142 3.60 -10.64 -16.17
CA PRO A 142 3.83 -10.52 -17.61
C PRO A 142 4.81 -9.39 -17.94
N LYS A 143 5.70 -9.64 -18.90
CA LYS A 143 6.70 -8.65 -19.35
C LYS A 143 6.03 -7.33 -19.81
N HIS A 144 6.70 -6.22 -19.53
CA HIS A 144 6.27 -4.86 -19.92
C HIS A 144 4.93 -4.43 -19.33
N ARG A 145 4.57 -4.94 -18.16
CA ARG A 145 3.38 -4.57 -17.42
C ARG A 145 3.73 -4.19 -15.99
N LEU A 146 2.95 -3.27 -15.43
CA LEU A 146 3.08 -2.82 -14.04
C LEU A 146 2.01 -3.50 -13.21
N ALA A 147 2.39 -4.15 -12.13
CA ALA A 147 1.44 -4.62 -11.14
C ALA A 147 1.05 -3.43 -10.25
N THR A 148 -0.24 -3.06 -10.25
CA THR A 148 -0.72 -1.86 -9.56
C THR A 148 -1.66 -2.14 -8.40
N ALA A 149 -2.33 -3.31 -8.40
CA ALA A 149 -3.23 -3.68 -7.32
C ALA A 149 -3.11 -5.18 -7.03
N ALA A 150 -3.40 -5.54 -5.80
CA ALA A 150 -3.50 -6.92 -5.33
C ALA A 150 -4.90 -7.17 -4.76
N THR A 151 -5.37 -8.40 -4.86
CA THR A 151 -6.55 -8.87 -4.15
C THR A 151 -6.43 -10.35 -3.82
N VAL A 152 -7.14 -10.79 -2.79
CA VAL A 152 -7.20 -12.19 -2.36
C VAL A 152 -8.61 -12.71 -2.57
N LYS A 153 -8.73 -13.84 -3.26
CA LYS A 153 -9.99 -14.55 -3.42
C LYS A 153 -9.76 -16.05 -3.18
N GLU A 154 -10.54 -16.64 -2.29
CA GLU A 154 -10.46 -18.08 -1.96
C GLU A 154 -9.03 -18.54 -1.63
N GLY A 155 -8.27 -17.72 -0.87
CA GLY A 155 -6.89 -17.99 -0.48
C GLY A 155 -5.85 -17.81 -1.59
N LYS A 156 -6.25 -17.43 -2.79
CA LYS A 156 -5.39 -17.16 -3.93
C LYS A 156 -5.15 -15.67 -4.10
N VAL A 157 -3.93 -15.30 -4.46
CA VAL A 157 -3.54 -13.92 -4.73
C VAL A 157 -3.68 -13.62 -6.22
N TYR A 158 -4.28 -12.49 -6.53
CA TYR A 158 -4.37 -11.97 -7.89
C TYR A 158 -3.76 -10.58 -7.96
N LEU A 159 -2.92 -10.36 -8.97
CA LEU A 159 -2.34 -9.05 -9.26
C LEU A 159 -2.93 -8.48 -10.54
N ASN A 160 -3.38 -7.22 -10.46
CA ASN A 160 -3.78 -6.46 -11.64
C ASN A 160 -2.52 -5.90 -12.32
N HIS A 161 -2.34 -6.25 -13.58
CA HIS A 161 -1.24 -5.77 -14.40
C HIS A 161 -1.75 -4.82 -15.46
N MET A 162 -1.44 -3.55 -15.30
CA MET A 162 -1.75 -2.55 -16.33
C MET A 162 -0.65 -2.45 -17.38
N VAL A 163 -1.02 -2.08 -18.58
CA VAL A 163 -0.07 -1.62 -19.62
C VAL A 163 0.27 -0.18 -19.30
N GLY A 164 1.53 0.21 -19.50
CA GLY A 164 1.98 1.58 -19.24
C GLY A 164 1.08 2.63 -19.91
N ILE A 165 1.03 3.80 -19.31
CA ILE A 165 0.25 4.95 -19.78
C ILE A 165 0.59 5.25 -21.25
N GLY A 166 -0.43 5.37 -22.11
CA GLY A 166 -0.26 5.66 -23.54
C GLY A 166 -0.44 4.47 -24.49
N TYR A 167 -0.82 3.29 -23.99
CA TYR A 167 -1.12 2.12 -24.82
C TYR A 167 -2.60 1.71 -24.76
N PRO A 168 -3.54 2.50 -25.27
CA PRO A 168 -4.99 2.30 -25.05
C PRO A 168 -5.56 1.02 -25.69
N LYS A 169 -4.82 0.37 -26.60
CA LYS A 169 -5.29 -0.83 -27.31
C LYS A 169 -4.89 -2.16 -26.66
N LYS A 170 -4.10 -2.16 -25.57
CA LYS A 170 -3.70 -3.39 -24.91
C LYS A 170 -4.59 -3.65 -23.70
N LYS A 171 -5.06 -4.89 -23.54
CA LYS A 171 -5.90 -5.31 -22.39
C LYS A 171 -5.04 -5.35 -21.12
N HIS A 172 -5.58 -4.84 -20.01
CA HIS A 172 -5.05 -5.12 -18.69
C HIS A 172 -5.20 -6.62 -18.38
N ALA A 173 -4.40 -7.14 -17.47
CA ALA A 173 -4.44 -8.55 -17.10
C ALA A 173 -4.54 -8.69 -15.58
N ILE A 174 -5.43 -9.55 -15.12
CA ILE A 174 -5.45 -10.04 -13.75
C ILE A 174 -4.81 -11.42 -13.79
N VAL A 175 -3.75 -11.62 -13.00
CA VAL A 175 -2.93 -12.83 -13.03
C VAL A 175 -2.83 -13.39 -11.61
N GLU A 176 -3.07 -14.70 -11.46
CA GLU A 176 -2.82 -15.41 -10.21
C GLU A 176 -1.31 -15.40 -9.92
N ALA A 177 -0.95 -14.94 -8.73
CA ALA A 177 0.43 -14.87 -8.27
C ALA A 177 0.70 -16.01 -7.27
N VAL A 178 1.68 -16.82 -7.56
CA VAL A 178 2.18 -17.88 -6.67
C VAL A 178 3.55 -17.45 -6.16
N PHE A 179 3.72 -17.33 -4.82
CA PHE A 179 4.94 -16.89 -4.17
C PHE A 179 5.72 -18.05 -3.56
#